data_e6c36df0ca55193668f03ef1a1c40c36
#
_entry.id   e6c36df0ca55193668f03ef1a1c40c36
#
_cell.length_a   1.000
_cell.length_b   1.000
_cell.length_c   1.000
_cell.angle_alpha   90.00
_cell.angle_beta   90.00
_cell.angle_gamma   90.00
#
_symmetry.space_group_name_H-M   'P 1'
#
loop_
_entity.id
_entity.type
_entity.pdbx_description
1 polymer ?
#
loop_
_entity_poly.entity_id
_entity_poly.type
_entity_poly.pdbx_seq_one_letter_code
_entity_poly.pdbx_strand_id
1 'polypeptide(L)'
;MHLTSSHARVARTVVLLTIISMSVAACTTGAAQGATGTADRGGGRGGRGGRGGGGGGQPVATAVASQKDVPVEIPAVGNVEAYNTITVRSQVTGVIQQVYFREGDVVAKGDKLFEIDPRPLQSALDEAEATLVRDQALQNQAQAQFDRDAANAEYQQLSAERQAALVTRGLLAKDAGEQARASADATHALVSADRAGIESAKAQLAVQQSVVNNARVQLGYTVVRSPIDGRTGNNTVKVGNLVTANNTEVVTIAQLQPVYVTFAIPASHLPTIKQHLGADKLDVIAMPQDSDNRPADGRLTFVDNNVDTATDTIKLKATFANADMRLWPGQFARVTLRLETLKGATVVPTQAVQTGQDGEFVFLVNSDSTVDQRAVSVGQRMNDEVVINKGLRPGDVVVTEGQLRLEPGVRVVVSNGNPGAGPPGAGRGARGRGGRGGGRGRGGAGDGGGGGRQGA
;
A
#
# COMPACT_ATOMS: atom_id res chain seq x y z
N MET A 1 3.64 22.34 -55.48
CA MET A 1 3.66 21.50 -56.67
C MET A 1 3.58 20.05 -56.21
N HIS A 2 2.43 19.45 -56.48
CA HIS A 2 2.06 18.02 -56.48
C HIS A 2 2.33 17.20 -55.23
N LEU A 3 1.30 16.83 -54.37
CA LEU A 3 0.20 15.86 -54.57
C LEU A 3 0.67 14.43 -54.94
N THR A 4 0.41 13.49 -54.06
CA THR A 4 -0.54 12.37 -54.17
C THR A 4 -0.26 11.41 -52.98
N SER A 5 -1.16 11.16 -51.97
CA SER A 5 -2.36 10.34 -52.08
C SER A 5 -2.10 8.85 -52.44
N SER A 6 -2.37 7.97 -51.49
CA SER A 6 -2.99 6.64 -51.69
C SER A 6 -3.18 5.95 -50.34
N HIS A 7 -4.34 6.00 -49.74
CA HIS A 7 -5.46 5.07 -49.75
C HIS A 7 -5.10 3.58 -49.57
N ALA A 8 -5.53 3.09 -48.43
CA ALA A 8 -6.48 2.01 -48.22
C ALA A 8 -6.02 0.57 -48.44
N ARG A 9 -6.23 -0.26 -47.45
CA ARG A 9 -7.20 -1.36 -47.54
C ARG A 9 -7.49 -1.98 -46.18
N VAL A 10 -8.70 -1.79 -45.77
CA VAL A 10 -9.50 -2.57 -44.86
C VAL A 10 -9.53 -4.03 -45.31
N ALA A 11 -9.21 -4.95 -44.41
CA ALA A 11 -9.61 -6.34 -44.57
C ALA A 11 -10.47 -6.72 -43.35
N ARG A 12 -11.77 -6.73 -43.63
CA ARG A 12 -12.82 -7.40 -42.88
C ARG A 12 -12.50 -8.90 -42.80
N THR A 13 -12.56 -9.48 -41.60
CA THR A 13 -12.86 -10.90 -41.46
C THR A 13 -14.00 -11.03 -40.46
N VAL A 14 -15.14 -11.30 -41.04
CA VAL A 14 -16.37 -11.73 -40.40
C VAL A 14 -16.20 -13.22 -40.16
N VAL A 15 -16.38 -13.65 -38.91
CA VAL A 15 -16.58 -15.08 -38.58
C VAL A 15 -17.80 -15.15 -37.67
N LEU A 16 -18.85 -15.47 -38.32
CA LEU A 16 -19.90 -16.45 -38.12
C LEU A 16 -20.26 -16.81 -36.68
N LEU A 17 -21.43 -16.32 -36.35
CA LEU A 17 -22.37 -16.81 -35.35
C LEU A 17 -22.76 -18.25 -35.68
N THR A 18 -22.67 -19.16 -34.72
CA THR A 18 -23.47 -20.39 -34.69
C THR A 18 -24.26 -20.45 -33.41
N ILE A 19 -25.53 -20.19 -33.60
CA ILE A 19 -26.64 -20.43 -32.68
C ILE A 19 -26.86 -21.95 -32.64
N ILE A 20 -26.84 -22.56 -31.47
CA ILE A 20 -27.48 -23.84 -31.23
C ILE A 20 -28.48 -23.63 -30.07
N SER A 21 -29.69 -23.47 -30.47
CA SER A 21 -30.92 -23.64 -29.72
C SER A 21 -31.34 -25.12 -29.79
N MET A 22 -31.58 -25.73 -28.67
CA MET A 22 -32.42 -26.94 -28.52
C MET A 22 -32.62 -27.16 -27.01
N SER A 23 -33.72 -27.19 -26.47
CA SER A 23 -35.09 -27.57 -26.65
C SER A 23 -35.61 -27.97 -25.29
N VAL A 24 -36.69 -27.39 -24.97
CA VAL A 24 -37.70 -27.67 -23.97
C VAL A 24 -38.10 -29.16 -23.98
N ALA A 25 -38.22 -29.77 -22.79
CA ALA A 25 -39.12 -30.86 -22.56
C ALA A 25 -39.77 -30.70 -21.19
N ALA A 26 -41.02 -30.31 -21.24
CA ALA A 26 -41.99 -30.39 -20.17
C ALA A 26 -42.54 -31.80 -20.11
N CYS A 27 -42.79 -32.32 -18.89
CA CYS A 27 -43.80 -33.34 -18.57
C CYS A 27 -44.16 -33.10 -17.10
N THR A 28 -45.21 -32.46 -16.80
CA THR A 28 -46.64 -32.79 -16.62
C THR A 28 -46.93 -34.09 -15.84
N THR A 29 -47.63 -33.83 -14.75
CA THR A 29 -48.75 -34.57 -14.14
C THR A 29 -48.52 -35.92 -13.50
N GLY A 30 -49.04 -36.01 -12.26
CA GLY A 30 -49.29 -37.21 -11.54
C GLY A 30 -50.02 -36.91 -10.21
N ALA A 31 -51.27 -36.54 -10.32
CA ALA A 31 -52.23 -36.58 -9.21
C ALA A 31 -52.81 -37.97 -9.11
N ALA A 32 -53.00 -38.49 -7.92
CA ALA A 32 -54.03 -39.44 -7.48
C ALA A 32 -53.87 -39.63 -5.98
N GLN A 33 -54.81 -39.15 -5.15
CA GLN A 33 -56.00 -39.91 -4.66
C GLN A 33 -55.51 -41.14 -3.90
N GLY A 34 -55.78 -41.32 -2.64
CA GLY A 34 -56.94 -41.28 -1.84
C GLY A 34 -56.97 -42.54 -1.02
N ALA A 35 -57.44 -42.47 0.18
CA ALA A 35 -58.23 -43.42 0.88
C ALA A 35 -58.06 -43.21 2.38
N THR A 36 -58.94 -42.60 3.07
CA THR A 36 -60.08 -43.09 3.88
C THR A 36 -59.86 -44.45 4.59
N GLY A 37 -59.90 -44.38 5.89
CA GLY A 37 -59.98 -45.49 6.81
C GLY A 37 -60.14 -44.92 8.20
N THR A 38 -61.30 -44.60 8.57
CA THR A 38 -62.30 -44.89 9.59
C THR A 38 -61.79 -45.61 10.84
N ALA A 39 -62.02 -44.92 11.94
CA ALA A 39 -62.57 -45.28 13.22
C ALA A 39 -62.06 -46.53 13.95
N ASP A 40 -61.67 -46.36 15.19
CA ASP A 40 -62.47 -46.91 16.25
C ASP A 40 -62.25 -46.28 17.61
N ARG A 41 -63.26 -46.37 18.42
CA ARG A 41 -63.54 -45.81 19.74
C ARG A 41 -62.84 -46.59 20.86
N GLY A 42 -62.51 -45.82 21.89
CA GLY A 42 -62.26 -46.36 23.23
C GLY A 42 -61.69 -45.25 24.09
N GLY A 43 -62.34 -44.54 24.90
CA GLY A 43 -63.14 -44.88 26.07
C GLY A 43 -62.19 -44.97 27.28
N GLY A 44 -61.94 -43.88 28.00
CA GLY A 44 -61.19 -43.95 29.25
C GLY A 44 -61.25 -42.65 30.03
N ARG A 45 -62.22 -42.58 30.91
CA ARG A 45 -62.44 -41.57 31.95
C ARG A 45 -61.25 -41.42 32.92
N GLY A 46 -61.01 -40.26 33.37
CA GLY A 46 -60.68 -40.06 34.78
C GLY A 46 -59.34 -39.34 35.05
N GLY A 47 -59.40 -38.21 35.60
CA GLY A 47 -58.26 -37.61 36.29
C GLY A 47 -58.33 -36.09 36.42
N ARG A 48 -59.29 -35.56 37.14
CA ARG A 48 -59.19 -34.27 37.80
C ARG A 48 -58.00 -34.33 38.74
N GLY A 49 -56.99 -33.50 38.48
CA GLY A 49 -55.86 -33.36 39.37
C GLY A 49 -55.22 -31.96 39.27
N GLY A 50 -55.65 -31.14 40.20
CA GLY A 50 -54.72 -30.17 40.85
C GLY A 50 -54.23 -28.98 40.06
N ARG A 51 -54.95 -27.87 40.08
CA ARG A 51 -54.36 -26.54 40.11
C ARG A 51 -53.41 -26.47 41.32
N GLY A 52 -52.11 -26.71 41.06
CA GLY A 52 -51.03 -26.33 41.94
C GLY A 52 -50.45 -24.98 41.44
N GLY A 53 -50.94 -23.85 41.99
CA GLY A 53 -50.31 -22.58 41.87
C GLY A 53 -48.98 -22.62 42.62
N GLY A 54 -47.91 -23.01 41.93
CA GLY A 54 -46.52 -22.80 42.40
C GLY A 54 -46.06 -21.45 41.85
N GLY A 55 -45.97 -20.44 42.72
CA GLY A 55 -45.32 -19.16 42.41
C GLY A 55 -43.81 -19.28 42.27
N GLY A 56 -43.40 -20.12 41.34
CA GLY A 56 -41.98 -20.22 40.95
C GLY A 56 -41.75 -19.33 39.73
N GLY A 57 -41.07 -18.22 39.94
CA GLY A 57 -40.63 -17.35 38.83
C GLY A 57 -39.88 -18.15 37.78
N GLN A 58 -39.91 -17.73 36.55
CA GLN A 58 -39.17 -18.37 35.45
C GLN A 58 -37.66 -18.23 35.68
N PRO A 59 -36.90 -19.32 35.58
CA PRO A 59 -35.44 -19.25 35.71
C PRO A 59 -34.86 -18.50 34.51
N VAL A 60 -34.03 -17.48 34.75
CA VAL A 60 -33.34 -16.67 33.72
C VAL A 60 -31.89 -16.46 34.11
N ALA A 61 -31.01 -16.42 33.10
CA ALA A 61 -29.66 -15.87 33.28
C ALA A 61 -29.71 -14.37 33.07
N THR A 62 -28.92 -13.64 33.82
CA THR A 62 -28.86 -12.18 33.75
C THR A 62 -27.42 -11.66 33.64
N ALA A 63 -27.28 -10.50 33.06
CA ALA A 63 -26.02 -9.74 33.04
C ALA A 63 -26.28 -8.28 33.47
N VAL A 64 -25.27 -7.65 34.03
CA VAL A 64 -25.35 -6.26 34.42
C VAL A 64 -24.82 -5.40 33.27
N ALA A 65 -25.56 -4.36 32.89
CA ALA A 65 -25.10 -3.35 31.95
C ALA A 65 -23.88 -2.61 32.52
N SER A 66 -22.73 -2.76 31.89
CA SER A 66 -21.46 -2.19 32.35
C SER A 66 -21.07 -0.99 31.49
N GLN A 67 -20.24 -0.10 32.05
CA GLN A 67 -19.60 0.95 31.29
C GLN A 67 -18.21 0.52 30.83
N LYS A 68 -17.91 0.67 29.54
CA LYS A 68 -16.62 0.41 28.98
C LYS A 68 -16.26 1.46 27.93
N ASP A 69 -14.98 1.66 27.74
CA ASP A 69 -14.49 2.42 26.59
C ASP A 69 -14.47 1.50 25.37
N VAL A 70 -15.27 1.84 24.37
CA VAL A 70 -15.48 1.01 23.19
C VAL A 70 -14.89 1.68 21.98
N PRO A 71 -13.87 1.07 21.33
CA PRO A 71 -13.34 1.61 20.08
C PRO A 71 -14.35 1.41 18.95
N VAL A 72 -14.60 2.46 18.17
CA VAL A 72 -15.37 2.39 16.93
C VAL A 72 -14.43 1.95 15.83
N GLU A 73 -14.59 0.72 15.38
CA GLU A 73 -13.69 0.08 14.44
C GLU A 73 -14.43 -0.30 13.14
N ILE A 74 -13.77 -0.05 12.01
CA ILE A 74 -14.24 -0.47 10.69
C ILE A 74 -13.30 -1.56 10.19
N PRO A 75 -13.77 -2.81 10.09
CA PRO A 75 -13.00 -3.90 9.51
C PRO A 75 -12.98 -3.77 7.98
N ALA A 76 -11.82 -4.03 7.39
CA ALA A 76 -11.62 -4.06 5.95
C ALA A 76 -10.58 -5.13 5.57
N VAL A 77 -10.46 -5.40 4.28
CA VAL A 77 -9.36 -6.18 3.72
C VAL A 77 -8.49 -5.25 2.90
N GLY A 78 -7.20 -5.27 3.15
CA GLY A 78 -6.22 -4.45 2.45
C GLY A 78 -5.18 -5.29 1.73
N ASN A 79 -4.50 -4.65 0.80
CA ASN A 79 -3.33 -5.18 0.12
C ASN A 79 -2.10 -4.37 0.54
N VAL A 80 -1.03 -5.07 0.87
CA VAL A 80 0.26 -4.45 1.21
C VAL A 80 0.95 -3.99 -0.08
N GLU A 81 1.37 -2.74 -0.12
CA GLU A 81 2.12 -2.15 -1.24
C GLU A 81 3.48 -1.65 -0.74
N ALA A 82 4.51 -1.79 -1.56
CA ALA A 82 5.77 -1.14 -1.25
C ALA A 82 5.59 0.39 -1.20
N TYR A 83 6.33 1.06 -0.32
CA TYR A 83 6.29 2.52 -0.23
C TYR A 83 6.69 3.18 -1.54
N ASN A 84 7.79 2.69 -2.14
CA ASN A 84 8.24 3.02 -3.48
C ASN A 84 8.69 1.75 -4.19
N THR A 85 8.44 1.69 -5.49
CA THR A 85 8.99 0.65 -6.36
C THR A 85 9.61 1.32 -7.57
N ILE A 86 10.89 1.07 -7.81
CA ILE A 86 11.63 1.63 -8.93
C ILE A 86 12.24 0.51 -9.73
N THR A 87 11.99 0.53 -11.04
CA THR A 87 12.69 -0.32 -12.00
C THR A 87 13.94 0.41 -12.47
N VAL A 88 15.10 -0.11 -12.11
CA VAL A 88 16.40 0.44 -12.51
C VAL A 88 16.69 0.00 -13.95
N ARG A 89 16.96 1.00 -14.81
CA ARG A 89 17.31 0.79 -16.21
C ARG A 89 18.68 1.37 -16.50
N SER A 90 19.38 0.79 -17.49
CA SER A 90 20.61 1.38 -17.98
C SER A 90 20.33 2.67 -18.75
N GLN A 91 21.14 3.71 -18.54
CA GLN A 91 21.06 4.97 -19.27
C GLN A 91 22.04 4.98 -20.48
N VAL A 92 22.98 4.05 -20.52
CA VAL A 92 23.95 3.88 -21.61
C VAL A 92 23.93 2.46 -22.14
N THR A 93 24.31 2.31 -23.41
CA THR A 93 24.45 0.99 -24.03
C THR A 93 25.86 0.46 -23.81
N GLY A 94 25.97 -0.80 -23.39
CA GLY A 94 27.25 -1.46 -23.19
C GLY A 94 27.13 -2.83 -22.56
N VAL A 95 28.24 -3.51 -22.37
CA VAL A 95 28.30 -4.84 -21.76
C VAL A 95 28.46 -4.69 -20.25
N ILE A 96 27.73 -5.44 -19.48
CA ILE A 96 27.87 -5.47 -18.01
C ILE A 96 29.20 -6.15 -17.67
N GLN A 97 30.07 -5.44 -16.97
CA GLN A 97 31.33 -5.96 -16.47
C GLN A 97 31.21 -6.56 -15.09
N GLN A 98 30.43 -5.94 -14.21
CA GLN A 98 30.29 -6.37 -12.81
C GLN A 98 28.90 -6.08 -12.27
N VAL A 99 28.42 -6.98 -11.39
CA VAL A 99 27.21 -6.83 -10.58
C VAL A 99 27.63 -6.90 -9.12
N TYR A 100 27.20 -5.93 -8.32
CA TYR A 100 27.66 -5.72 -6.93
C TYR A 100 26.64 -6.19 -5.88
N PHE A 101 25.49 -6.69 -6.26
CA PHE A 101 24.43 -7.17 -5.36
C PHE A 101 24.00 -8.58 -5.72
N ARG A 102 23.33 -9.25 -4.80
CA ARG A 102 22.61 -10.50 -5.03
C ARG A 102 21.11 -10.25 -5.05
N GLU A 103 20.38 -11.13 -5.68
CA GLU A 103 18.91 -11.08 -5.66
C GLU A 103 18.39 -11.16 -4.22
N GLY A 104 17.51 -10.22 -3.87
CA GLY A 104 16.96 -10.14 -2.53
C GLY A 104 17.81 -9.39 -1.50
N ASP A 105 18.97 -8.85 -1.86
CA ASP A 105 19.78 -8.02 -0.96
C ASP A 105 19.08 -6.69 -0.65
N VAL A 106 19.33 -6.19 0.56
CA VAL A 106 18.95 -4.83 0.94
C VAL A 106 20.06 -3.90 0.51
N VAL A 107 19.70 -2.86 -0.24
CA VAL A 107 20.62 -1.84 -0.75
C VAL A 107 20.22 -0.47 -0.23
N ALA A 108 21.22 0.35 0.04
CA ALA A 108 21.03 1.75 0.39
C ALA A 108 21.07 2.64 -0.86
N LYS A 109 20.43 3.81 -0.76
CA LYS A 109 20.52 4.85 -1.80
C LYS A 109 21.99 5.22 -2.07
N GLY A 110 22.40 5.13 -3.34
CA GLY A 110 23.76 5.42 -3.78
C GLY A 110 24.66 4.19 -3.89
N ASP A 111 24.26 3.02 -3.38
CA ASP A 111 25.02 1.79 -3.52
C ASP A 111 25.18 1.42 -4.99
N LYS A 112 26.38 0.93 -5.34
CA LYS A 112 26.65 0.43 -6.68
C LYS A 112 25.86 -0.86 -6.91
N LEU A 113 25.11 -0.88 -8.01
CA LEU A 113 24.35 -2.05 -8.41
C LEU A 113 25.09 -2.86 -9.48
N PHE A 114 25.51 -2.19 -10.54
CA PHE A 114 26.27 -2.81 -11.62
C PHE A 114 27.11 -1.78 -12.33
N GLU A 115 28.10 -2.28 -13.04
CA GLU A 115 29.05 -1.49 -13.83
C GLU A 115 29.05 -1.99 -15.29
N ILE A 116 28.88 -1.04 -16.20
CA ILE A 116 28.91 -1.25 -17.65
C ILE A 116 30.33 -0.92 -18.13
N ASP A 117 30.80 -1.55 -19.17
CA ASP A 117 32.14 -1.30 -19.73
C ASP A 117 32.36 0.19 -20.00
N PRO A 118 33.21 0.87 -19.22
CA PRO A 118 33.42 2.31 -19.34
C PRO A 118 34.37 2.66 -20.49
N ARG A 119 35.16 1.72 -21.04
CA ARG A 119 36.25 1.98 -21.97
C ARG A 119 35.82 2.78 -23.21
N PRO A 120 34.69 2.48 -23.88
CA PRO A 120 34.29 3.28 -25.05
C PRO A 120 33.96 4.73 -24.68
N LEU A 121 33.28 4.93 -23.54
CA LEU A 121 32.88 6.25 -23.07
C LEU A 121 34.05 7.02 -22.46
N GLN A 122 35.02 6.33 -21.85
CA GLN A 122 36.28 6.93 -21.41
C GLN A 122 37.08 7.43 -22.60
N SER A 123 37.23 6.65 -23.67
CA SER A 123 37.91 7.08 -24.90
C SER A 123 37.24 8.29 -25.54
N ALA A 124 35.89 8.36 -25.53
CA ALA A 124 35.15 9.52 -26.03
C ALA A 124 35.38 10.77 -25.15
N LEU A 125 35.49 10.61 -23.82
CA LEU A 125 35.86 11.71 -22.94
C LEU A 125 37.28 12.19 -23.20
N ASP A 126 38.25 11.28 -23.32
CA ASP A 126 39.65 11.62 -23.58
C ASP A 126 39.79 12.37 -24.91
N GLU A 127 39.04 11.98 -25.95
CA GLU A 127 39.01 12.69 -27.25
C GLU A 127 38.41 14.08 -27.10
N ALA A 128 37.34 14.25 -26.35
CA ALA A 128 36.71 15.54 -26.10
C ALA A 128 37.63 16.47 -25.29
N GLU A 129 38.36 15.95 -24.30
CA GLU A 129 39.34 16.69 -23.50
C GLU A 129 40.56 17.11 -24.33
N ALA A 130 41.06 16.24 -25.20
CA ALA A 130 42.13 16.58 -26.15
C ALA A 130 41.73 17.71 -27.10
N THR A 131 40.49 17.67 -27.59
CA THR A 131 39.92 18.73 -28.42
C THR A 131 39.82 20.08 -27.65
N LEU A 132 39.38 20.02 -26.37
CA LEU A 132 39.34 21.19 -25.50
C LEU A 132 40.72 21.84 -25.32
N VAL A 133 41.77 21.04 -25.11
CA VAL A 133 43.14 21.53 -24.99
C VAL A 133 43.60 22.22 -26.28
N ARG A 134 43.26 21.64 -27.45
CA ARG A 134 43.54 22.27 -28.75
C ARG A 134 42.85 23.65 -28.88
N ASP A 135 41.56 23.72 -28.54
CA ASP A 135 40.77 24.95 -28.67
C ASP A 135 41.24 26.02 -27.67
N GLN A 136 41.70 25.62 -26.49
CA GLN A 136 42.36 26.49 -25.53
C GLN A 136 43.67 27.06 -26.11
N ALA A 137 44.48 26.28 -26.84
CA ALA A 137 45.67 26.74 -27.49
C ALA A 137 45.36 27.73 -28.61
N LEU A 138 44.28 27.52 -29.37
CA LEU A 138 43.81 28.47 -30.40
C LEU A 138 43.37 29.81 -29.78
N GLN A 139 42.66 29.77 -28.66
CA GLN A 139 42.31 31.00 -27.93
C GLN A 139 43.54 31.75 -27.44
N ASN A 140 44.53 31.04 -26.89
CA ASN A 140 45.80 31.66 -26.46
C ASN A 140 46.55 32.25 -27.65
N GLN A 141 46.53 31.62 -28.81
CA GLN A 141 47.10 32.15 -30.05
C GLN A 141 46.40 33.44 -30.49
N ALA A 142 45.06 33.45 -30.49
CA ALA A 142 44.28 34.66 -30.82
C ALA A 142 44.57 35.80 -29.83
N GLN A 143 44.73 35.50 -28.54
CA GLN A 143 45.11 36.49 -27.53
C GLN A 143 46.53 37.07 -27.79
N ALA A 144 47.49 36.21 -28.07
CA ALA A 144 48.86 36.66 -28.39
C ALA A 144 48.94 37.54 -29.67
N GLN A 145 48.08 37.19 -30.67
CA GLN A 145 47.93 38.03 -31.89
C GLN A 145 47.37 39.39 -31.53
N PHE A 146 46.32 39.49 -30.76
CA PHE A 146 45.74 40.74 -30.28
C PHE A 146 46.76 41.57 -29.49
N ASP A 147 47.50 40.95 -28.55
CA ASP A 147 48.48 41.67 -27.73
C ASP A 147 49.59 42.27 -28.58
N ARG A 148 50.05 41.55 -29.62
CA ARG A 148 51.04 42.06 -30.59
C ARG A 148 50.47 43.26 -31.38
N ASP A 149 49.27 43.11 -31.94
CA ASP A 149 48.69 44.14 -32.81
C ASP A 149 48.17 45.34 -32.01
N ALA A 150 47.75 45.13 -30.74
CA ALA A 150 47.48 46.23 -29.82
C ALA A 150 48.70 47.07 -29.50
N ALA A 151 49.87 46.44 -29.25
CA ALA A 151 51.14 47.18 -29.05
C ALA A 151 51.55 47.93 -30.30
N ASN A 152 51.38 47.38 -31.51
CA ASN A 152 51.62 48.05 -32.75
C ASN A 152 50.69 49.28 -32.98
N ALA A 153 49.38 49.09 -32.68
CA ALA A 153 48.37 50.16 -32.79
C ALA A 153 48.70 51.34 -31.85
N GLU A 154 49.11 51.05 -30.61
CA GLU A 154 49.54 52.05 -29.65
C GLU A 154 50.75 52.86 -30.18
N TYR A 155 51.75 52.17 -30.73
CA TYR A 155 52.90 52.83 -31.35
C TYR A 155 52.49 53.74 -32.52
N GLN A 156 51.63 53.25 -33.44
CA GLN A 156 51.18 54.04 -34.61
C GLN A 156 50.33 55.25 -34.16
N GLN A 157 49.48 55.08 -33.14
CA GLN A 157 48.65 56.14 -32.57
C GLN A 157 49.56 57.26 -32.00
N LEU A 158 50.58 56.97 -31.18
CA LEU A 158 51.52 57.89 -30.63
C LEU A 158 52.35 58.57 -31.72
N SER A 159 52.70 57.86 -32.81
CA SER A 159 53.37 58.40 -33.98
C SER A 159 52.53 59.43 -34.74
N ALA A 160 51.22 59.07 -34.96
CA ALA A 160 50.27 59.98 -35.62
C ALA A 160 50.04 61.27 -34.83
N GLU A 161 49.91 61.17 -33.49
CA GLU A 161 49.77 62.32 -32.60
C GLU A 161 51.00 63.27 -32.66
N ARG A 162 52.20 62.70 -32.63
CA ARG A 162 53.41 63.46 -32.79
C ARG A 162 53.47 64.15 -34.14
N GLN A 163 53.14 63.44 -35.24
CA GLN A 163 53.18 64.07 -36.60
C GLN A 163 52.08 65.11 -36.73
N ALA A 164 50.89 64.92 -36.20
CA ALA A 164 49.80 65.93 -36.18
C ALA A 164 50.24 67.20 -35.44
N ALA A 165 50.97 67.09 -34.32
CA ALA A 165 51.54 68.24 -33.60
C ALA A 165 52.61 68.98 -34.43
N LEU A 166 53.41 68.30 -35.24
CA LEU A 166 54.39 68.92 -36.15
C LEU A 166 53.72 69.64 -37.34
N VAL A 167 52.64 69.02 -37.90
CA VAL A 167 51.81 69.67 -38.95
C VAL A 167 51.21 70.96 -38.41
N THR A 168 50.62 70.95 -37.23
CA THR A 168 50.04 72.16 -36.60
C THR A 168 51.06 73.30 -36.42
N ARG A 169 52.30 72.94 -36.18
CA ARG A 169 53.42 73.90 -36.05
C ARG A 169 54.04 74.33 -37.42
N GLY A 170 53.51 73.80 -38.53
CA GLY A 170 54.02 74.09 -39.86
C GLY A 170 55.36 73.42 -40.21
N LEU A 171 55.80 72.42 -39.40
CA LEU A 171 57.08 71.72 -39.54
C LEU A 171 57.01 70.43 -40.38
N LEU A 172 55.81 70.01 -40.73
CA LEU A 172 55.55 68.80 -41.55
C LEU A 172 54.45 69.11 -42.57
N ALA A 173 54.50 68.46 -43.74
CA ALA A 173 53.50 68.58 -44.77
C ALA A 173 52.15 67.90 -44.25
N LYS A 174 51.00 68.47 -44.63
CA LYS A 174 49.67 68.01 -44.21
C LYS A 174 49.42 66.59 -44.62
N ASP A 175 49.78 66.17 -45.83
CA ASP A 175 49.66 64.86 -46.39
C ASP A 175 50.37 63.80 -45.53
N ALA A 176 51.56 64.14 -44.97
CA ALA A 176 52.25 63.19 -44.07
C ALA A 176 51.51 62.95 -42.74
N GLY A 177 50.86 64.01 -42.21
CA GLY A 177 50.03 63.89 -41.04
C GLY A 177 48.74 63.04 -41.30
N GLU A 178 48.10 63.22 -42.46
CA GLU A 178 46.96 62.44 -42.90
C GLU A 178 47.32 60.96 -43.13
N GLN A 179 48.45 60.67 -43.73
CA GLN A 179 48.99 59.32 -43.91
C GLN A 179 49.24 58.60 -42.57
N ALA A 180 49.87 59.33 -41.61
CA ALA A 180 50.10 58.72 -40.29
C ALA A 180 48.80 58.41 -39.56
N ARG A 181 47.81 59.29 -39.68
CA ARG A 181 46.47 59.05 -39.11
C ARG A 181 45.80 57.87 -39.75
N ALA A 182 45.77 57.77 -41.07
CA ALA A 182 45.18 56.64 -41.80
C ALA A 182 45.86 55.28 -41.40
N SER A 183 47.21 55.34 -41.18
CA SER A 183 47.93 54.15 -40.67
C SER A 183 47.50 53.75 -39.25
N ALA A 184 47.30 54.71 -38.33
CA ALA A 184 46.83 54.47 -37.00
C ALA A 184 45.41 53.94 -37.01
N ASP A 185 44.53 54.54 -37.82
CA ASP A 185 43.14 54.09 -37.98
C ASP A 185 43.05 52.58 -38.50
N ALA A 186 43.95 52.28 -39.48
CA ALA A 186 44.08 50.91 -40.00
C ALA A 186 44.50 49.85 -38.95
N THR A 187 45.51 50.28 -38.11
CA THR A 187 45.96 49.38 -37.03
C THR A 187 44.87 49.19 -35.91
N HIS A 188 44.13 50.25 -35.60
CA HIS A 188 42.99 50.14 -34.70
C HIS A 188 41.86 49.22 -35.22
N ALA A 189 41.62 49.23 -36.55
CA ALA A 189 40.67 48.31 -37.18
C ALA A 189 41.15 46.85 -37.05
N LEU A 190 42.45 46.57 -37.17
CA LEU A 190 43.04 45.24 -36.93
C LEU A 190 42.78 44.75 -35.48
N VAL A 191 43.09 45.62 -34.50
CA VAL A 191 42.85 45.30 -33.08
C VAL A 191 41.39 44.98 -32.83
N SER A 192 40.46 45.68 -33.50
CA SER A 192 39.02 45.38 -33.39
C SER A 192 38.65 44.01 -34.00
N ALA A 193 39.27 43.65 -35.13
CA ALA A 193 39.11 42.34 -35.74
C ALA A 193 39.70 41.23 -34.87
N ASP A 194 40.89 41.44 -34.28
CA ASP A 194 41.47 40.45 -33.35
C ASP A 194 40.64 40.26 -32.09
N ARG A 195 40.03 41.33 -31.56
CA ARG A 195 39.09 41.23 -30.44
C ARG A 195 37.87 40.33 -30.79
N ALA A 196 37.31 40.50 -32.00
CA ALA A 196 36.25 39.64 -32.49
C ALA A 196 36.71 38.18 -32.66
N GLY A 197 37.98 38.00 -33.09
CA GLY A 197 38.64 36.70 -33.16
C GLY A 197 38.74 35.99 -31.81
N ILE A 198 39.15 36.74 -30.76
CA ILE A 198 39.20 36.23 -29.39
C ILE A 198 37.80 35.80 -28.90
N GLU A 199 36.78 36.62 -29.13
CA GLU A 199 35.42 36.30 -28.72
C GLU A 199 34.88 35.04 -29.46
N SER A 200 35.23 34.91 -30.74
CA SER A 200 34.90 33.67 -31.49
C SER A 200 35.63 32.46 -30.92
N ALA A 201 36.90 32.54 -30.59
CA ALA A 201 37.67 31.45 -29.98
C ALA A 201 37.13 31.08 -28.58
N LYS A 202 36.75 32.07 -27.77
CA LYS A 202 36.10 31.86 -26.47
C LYS A 202 34.74 31.14 -26.61
N ALA A 203 33.95 31.56 -27.60
CA ALA A 203 32.66 30.88 -27.88
C ALA A 203 32.87 29.41 -28.27
N GLN A 204 33.87 29.14 -29.12
CA GLN A 204 34.22 27.76 -29.50
C GLN A 204 34.68 26.92 -28.30
N LEU A 205 35.51 27.49 -27.43
CA LEU A 205 35.96 26.85 -26.18
C LEU A 205 34.78 26.52 -25.27
N ALA A 206 33.79 27.40 -25.10
CA ALA A 206 32.59 27.17 -24.29
C ALA A 206 31.75 26.04 -24.85
N VAL A 207 31.63 25.93 -26.18
CA VAL A 207 30.95 24.78 -26.83
C VAL A 207 31.68 23.48 -26.50
N GLN A 208 33.01 23.46 -26.68
CA GLN A 208 33.80 22.25 -26.43
C GLN A 208 33.77 21.84 -24.94
N GLN A 209 33.79 22.82 -24.02
CA GLN A 209 33.60 22.53 -22.60
C GLN A 209 32.28 21.83 -22.31
N SER A 210 31.20 22.18 -23.02
CA SER A 210 29.90 21.53 -22.91
C SER A 210 29.94 20.10 -23.45
N VAL A 211 30.72 19.85 -24.52
CA VAL A 211 30.92 18.49 -25.05
C VAL A 211 31.65 17.62 -24.01
N VAL A 212 32.72 18.12 -23.40
CA VAL A 212 33.44 17.41 -22.32
C VAL A 212 32.53 17.09 -21.16
N ASN A 213 31.70 18.05 -20.71
CA ASN A 213 30.78 17.85 -19.62
C ASN A 213 29.75 16.74 -19.97
N ASN A 214 29.23 16.74 -21.20
CA ASN A 214 28.31 15.71 -21.66
C ASN A 214 28.96 14.31 -21.67
N ALA A 215 30.19 14.20 -22.23
CA ALA A 215 30.94 12.95 -22.22
C ALA A 215 31.20 12.42 -20.79
N ARG A 216 31.53 13.33 -19.86
CA ARG A 216 31.73 13.00 -18.44
C ARG A 216 30.44 12.48 -17.77
N VAL A 217 29.30 13.09 -18.06
CA VAL A 217 27.99 12.62 -17.57
C VAL A 217 27.67 11.23 -18.11
N GLN A 218 27.89 11.00 -19.42
CA GLN A 218 27.68 9.68 -20.02
C GLN A 218 28.59 8.62 -19.42
N LEU A 219 29.84 8.93 -19.17
CA LEU A 219 30.75 8.04 -18.44
C LEU A 219 30.23 7.77 -17.02
N GLY A 220 29.68 8.77 -16.33
CA GLY A 220 29.07 8.59 -15.01
C GLY A 220 27.92 7.59 -15.00
N TYR A 221 27.18 7.45 -16.09
CA TYR A 221 26.09 6.50 -16.23
C TYR A 221 26.55 5.05 -16.42
N THR A 222 27.84 4.78 -16.61
CA THR A 222 28.36 3.39 -16.63
C THR A 222 28.28 2.75 -15.26
N VAL A 223 28.33 3.51 -14.18
CA VAL A 223 28.17 3.01 -12.81
C VAL A 223 26.74 3.29 -12.37
N VAL A 224 25.88 2.26 -12.45
CA VAL A 224 24.49 2.39 -12.05
C VAL A 224 24.35 2.16 -10.55
N ARG A 225 23.69 3.12 -9.89
CA ARG A 225 23.50 3.14 -8.44
C ARG A 225 22.04 3.06 -8.08
N SER A 226 21.76 2.59 -6.85
CA SER A 226 20.40 2.59 -6.32
C SER A 226 19.88 4.01 -6.09
N PRO A 227 18.72 4.37 -6.64
CA PRO A 227 18.12 5.68 -6.41
C PRO A 227 17.38 5.79 -5.06
N ILE A 228 17.04 4.64 -4.43
CA ILE A 228 16.32 4.55 -3.16
C ILE A 228 16.92 3.48 -2.26
N ASP A 229 16.60 3.56 -0.97
CA ASP A 229 16.79 2.45 -0.04
C ASP A 229 15.71 1.40 -0.31
N GLY A 230 16.10 0.12 -0.32
CA GLY A 230 15.11 -0.93 -0.57
C GLY A 230 15.73 -2.31 -0.77
N ARG A 231 14.87 -3.26 -1.08
CA ARG A 231 15.27 -4.63 -1.39
C ARG A 231 15.25 -4.87 -2.90
N THR A 232 16.31 -5.46 -3.39
CA THR A 232 16.42 -5.85 -4.81
C THR A 232 15.51 -7.04 -5.12
N GLY A 233 14.84 -6.96 -6.25
CA GLY A 233 14.09 -8.09 -6.82
C GLY A 233 14.98 -9.05 -7.60
N ASN A 234 14.35 -9.77 -8.55
CA ASN A 234 15.06 -10.65 -9.48
C ASN A 234 15.99 -9.86 -10.40
N ASN A 235 17.19 -10.37 -10.61
CA ASN A 235 18.18 -9.79 -11.52
C ASN A 235 17.97 -10.38 -12.92
N THR A 236 17.51 -9.54 -13.85
CA THR A 236 17.23 -9.96 -15.24
C THR A 236 18.47 -10.04 -16.10
N VAL A 237 19.59 -9.42 -15.68
CA VAL A 237 20.82 -9.33 -16.47
C VAL A 237 22.01 -9.89 -15.71
N LYS A 238 22.97 -10.47 -16.46
CA LYS A 238 24.18 -11.08 -15.89
C LYS A 238 25.43 -10.43 -16.48
N VAL A 239 26.55 -10.61 -15.81
CA VAL A 239 27.88 -10.24 -16.33
C VAL A 239 28.07 -10.82 -17.73
N GLY A 240 28.50 -9.99 -18.66
CA GLY A 240 28.64 -10.33 -20.07
C GLY A 240 27.43 -10.02 -20.95
N ASN A 241 26.27 -9.70 -20.38
CA ASN A 241 25.10 -9.31 -21.17
C ASN A 241 25.26 -7.89 -21.71
N LEU A 242 24.80 -7.69 -22.93
CA LEU A 242 24.65 -6.37 -23.53
C LEU A 242 23.36 -5.73 -22.99
N VAL A 243 23.45 -4.53 -22.46
CA VAL A 243 22.30 -3.70 -22.10
C VAL A 243 22.18 -2.53 -23.06
N THR A 244 20.93 -2.14 -23.32
CA THR A 244 20.60 -1.02 -24.22
C THR A 244 20.03 0.13 -23.40
N ALA A 245 20.46 1.34 -23.69
CA ALA A 245 20.03 2.56 -23.01
C ALA A 245 18.49 2.68 -22.99
N ASN A 246 17.94 2.99 -21.81
CA ASN A 246 16.51 3.24 -21.52
C ASN A 246 15.55 2.06 -21.82
N ASN A 247 16.03 0.96 -22.36
CA ASN A 247 15.17 -0.18 -22.75
C ASN A 247 15.37 -1.41 -21.83
N THR A 248 16.60 -1.69 -21.41
CA THR A 248 16.87 -2.90 -20.61
C THR A 248 16.57 -2.62 -19.14
N GLU A 249 15.58 -3.36 -18.60
CA GLU A 249 15.32 -3.40 -17.16
C GLU A 249 16.35 -4.32 -16.51
N VAL A 250 17.04 -3.82 -15.51
CA VAL A 250 18.09 -4.57 -14.83
C VAL A 250 17.58 -5.20 -13.55
N VAL A 251 17.04 -4.42 -12.67
CA VAL A 251 16.52 -4.86 -11.39
C VAL A 251 15.41 -3.93 -10.92
N THR A 252 14.42 -4.51 -10.25
CA THR A 252 13.40 -3.73 -9.54
C THR A 252 13.80 -3.62 -8.07
N ILE A 253 13.75 -2.43 -7.51
CA ILE A 253 14.00 -2.17 -6.08
C ILE A 253 12.70 -1.73 -5.44
N ALA A 254 12.30 -2.43 -4.39
CA ALA A 254 11.10 -2.14 -3.62
C ALA A 254 11.49 -1.67 -2.21
N GLN A 255 10.96 -0.52 -1.81
CA GLN A 255 11.13 0.00 -0.46
C GLN A 255 10.13 -0.70 0.47
N LEU A 256 10.66 -1.50 1.41
CA LEU A 256 9.87 -2.29 2.35
C LEU A 256 9.71 -1.62 3.72
N GLN A 257 10.41 -0.54 3.95
CA GLN A 257 10.41 0.21 5.21
C GLN A 257 10.41 1.72 4.89
N PRO A 258 9.27 2.39 5.13
CA PRO A 258 7.96 1.88 5.50
C PRO A 258 7.24 1.16 4.35
N VAL A 259 6.00 0.66 4.61
CA VAL A 259 5.09 0.12 3.58
C VAL A 259 3.73 0.79 3.67
N TYR A 260 2.97 0.69 2.59
CA TYR A 260 1.56 1.04 2.57
C TYR A 260 0.68 -0.21 2.69
N VAL A 261 -0.47 -0.03 3.32
CA VAL A 261 -1.59 -0.95 3.16
C VAL A 261 -2.75 -0.16 2.56
N THR A 262 -3.15 -0.56 1.37
CA THR A 262 -4.28 0.03 0.65
C THR A 262 -5.52 -0.82 0.90
N PHE A 263 -6.61 -0.22 1.36
CA PHE A 263 -7.87 -0.90 1.66
C PHE A 263 -9.05 -0.04 1.25
N ALA A 264 -10.20 -0.67 1.04
CA ALA A 264 -11.43 0.00 0.66
C ALA A 264 -12.48 -0.17 1.77
N ILE A 265 -13.22 0.90 2.03
CA ILE A 265 -14.35 0.90 2.97
C ILE A 265 -15.58 1.51 2.33
N PRO A 266 -16.82 1.20 2.80
CA PRO A 266 -18.03 1.82 2.29
C PRO A 266 -18.00 3.35 2.40
N ALA A 267 -18.46 4.03 1.34
CA ALA A 267 -18.44 5.50 1.28
C ALA A 267 -19.31 6.16 2.36
N SER A 268 -20.27 5.43 2.93
CA SER A 268 -21.11 5.88 4.06
C SER A 268 -20.30 6.32 5.28
N HIS A 269 -19.08 5.80 5.46
CA HIS A 269 -18.17 6.19 6.56
C HIS A 269 -17.34 7.44 6.28
N LEU A 270 -17.34 7.94 5.03
CA LEU A 270 -16.53 9.09 4.64
C LEU A 270 -16.77 10.38 5.45
N PRO A 271 -18.02 10.76 5.79
CA PRO A 271 -18.24 11.94 6.62
C PRO A 271 -17.56 11.84 7.99
N THR A 272 -17.67 10.68 8.64
CA THR A 272 -17.04 10.43 9.93
C THR A 272 -15.52 10.47 9.86
N ILE A 273 -14.93 9.86 8.80
CA ILE A 273 -13.48 9.91 8.59
C ILE A 273 -12.99 11.34 8.38
N LYS A 274 -13.72 12.14 7.58
CA LYS A 274 -13.35 13.55 7.33
C LYS A 274 -13.37 14.39 8.61
N GLN A 275 -14.30 14.14 9.54
CA GLN A 275 -14.37 14.83 10.81
C GLN A 275 -13.13 14.54 11.68
N HIS A 276 -12.59 13.32 11.64
CA HIS A 276 -11.45 12.92 12.47
C HIS A 276 -10.09 13.13 11.77
N LEU A 277 -10.07 13.28 10.45
CA LEU A 277 -8.83 13.48 9.68
C LEU A 277 -8.11 14.81 10.01
N GLY A 278 -8.83 15.80 10.54
CA GLY A 278 -8.30 17.14 10.86
C GLY A 278 -7.74 17.28 12.27
N ALA A 279 -8.12 16.40 13.21
CA ALA A 279 -7.78 16.53 14.63
C ALA A 279 -6.64 15.59 15.05
N ASP A 280 -6.68 14.33 14.62
CA ASP A 280 -5.65 13.31 14.89
C ASP A 280 -5.55 12.33 13.71
N LYS A 281 -4.34 11.82 13.47
CA LYS A 281 -4.15 10.77 12.47
C LYS A 281 -4.81 9.50 12.97
N LEU A 282 -5.79 8.99 12.23
CA LEU A 282 -6.52 7.78 12.56
C LEU A 282 -5.57 6.57 12.62
N ASP A 283 -5.66 5.81 13.69
CA ASP A 283 -4.88 4.58 13.86
C ASP A 283 -5.47 3.46 13.02
N VAL A 284 -4.58 2.71 12.42
CA VAL A 284 -4.93 1.55 11.57
C VAL A 284 -4.13 0.36 12.03
N ILE A 285 -4.81 -0.74 12.28
CA ILE A 285 -4.19 -2.01 12.64
C ILE A 285 -4.26 -2.92 11.43
N ALA A 286 -3.14 -3.49 11.03
CA ALA A 286 -3.09 -4.52 9.99
C ALA A 286 -2.64 -5.85 10.58
N MET A 287 -3.39 -6.91 10.29
CA MET A 287 -3.03 -8.29 10.59
C MET A 287 -2.72 -9.02 9.29
N PRO A 288 -1.46 -9.38 9.03
CA PRO A 288 -1.12 -10.26 7.91
C PRO A 288 -1.85 -11.59 8.06
N GLN A 289 -2.17 -12.23 6.94
CA GLN A 289 -2.86 -13.53 6.98
C GLN A 289 -1.97 -14.68 7.46
N ASP A 290 -0.69 -14.42 7.67
CA ASP A 290 0.27 -15.41 8.11
C ASP A 290 0.23 -15.68 9.61
N SER A 291 0.83 -16.80 10.00
CA SER A 291 0.67 -17.59 11.22
C SER A 291 0.93 -16.90 12.57
N ASP A 292 1.54 -15.74 12.61
CA ASP A 292 1.96 -15.15 13.90
C ASP A 292 0.90 -14.29 14.57
N ASN A 293 -0.18 -13.97 13.87
CA ASN A 293 -1.36 -13.21 14.37
C ASN A 293 -1.01 -11.96 15.20
N ARG A 294 0.18 -11.39 15.00
CA ARG A 294 0.60 -10.16 15.68
C ARG A 294 0.15 -8.96 14.85
N PRO A 295 -0.60 -8.04 15.45
CA PRO A 295 -1.00 -6.83 14.78
C PRO A 295 0.20 -5.94 14.47
N ALA A 296 0.17 -5.28 13.35
CA ALA A 296 1.05 -4.16 13.01
C ALA A 296 0.27 -2.86 13.15
N ASP A 297 0.87 -1.88 13.82
CA ASP A 297 0.28 -0.57 14.01
C ASP A 297 0.73 0.37 12.90
N GLY A 298 -0.20 1.11 12.35
CA GLY A 298 0.01 2.09 11.30
C GLY A 298 -0.91 3.29 11.46
N ARG A 299 -0.78 4.24 10.56
CA ARG A 299 -1.58 5.46 10.55
C ARG A 299 -2.17 5.72 9.18
N LEU A 300 -3.42 6.16 9.15
CA LEU A 300 -4.07 6.60 7.93
C LEU A 300 -3.35 7.85 7.40
N THR A 301 -2.83 7.76 6.19
CA THR A 301 -2.06 8.84 5.56
C THR A 301 -2.72 9.38 4.31
N PHE A 302 -3.62 8.63 3.70
CA PHE A 302 -4.27 9.04 2.47
C PHE A 302 -5.71 8.54 2.40
N VAL A 303 -6.59 9.41 1.94
CA VAL A 303 -7.98 9.13 1.58
C VAL A 303 -8.13 9.54 0.12
N ASP A 304 -8.64 8.64 -0.72
CA ASP A 304 -8.83 8.92 -2.13
C ASP A 304 -9.82 10.08 -2.34
N ASN A 305 -9.66 10.79 -3.43
CA ASN A 305 -10.53 11.90 -3.81
C ASN A 305 -11.78 11.44 -4.59
N ASN A 306 -11.82 10.16 -4.96
CA ASN A 306 -12.90 9.57 -5.74
C ASN A 306 -13.47 8.34 -5.04
N VAL A 307 -14.80 8.21 -5.08
CA VAL A 307 -15.54 7.04 -4.65
C VAL A 307 -15.73 6.13 -5.86
N ASP A 308 -15.41 4.86 -5.72
CA ASP A 308 -15.70 3.87 -6.74
C ASP A 308 -17.20 3.64 -6.79
N THR A 309 -17.84 4.09 -7.86
CA THR A 309 -19.30 4.04 -8.04
C THR A 309 -19.84 2.63 -8.29
N ALA A 310 -18.98 1.68 -8.69
CA ALA A 310 -19.39 0.31 -8.92
C ALA A 310 -19.56 -0.47 -7.61
N THR A 311 -18.77 -0.14 -6.60
CA THR A 311 -18.72 -0.82 -5.31
C THR A 311 -19.20 0.04 -4.14
N ASP A 312 -19.47 1.32 -4.36
CA ASP A 312 -19.77 2.34 -3.34
C ASP A 312 -18.72 2.36 -2.23
N THR A 313 -17.43 2.26 -2.60
CA THR A 313 -16.32 2.25 -1.66
C THR A 313 -15.33 3.38 -1.95
N ILE A 314 -14.61 3.80 -0.90
CA ILE A 314 -13.50 4.73 -1.00
C ILE A 314 -12.19 4.04 -0.62
N LYS A 315 -11.15 4.30 -1.39
CA LYS A 315 -9.81 3.77 -1.12
C LYS A 315 -9.08 4.62 -0.09
N LEU A 316 -8.45 3.94 0.83
CA LEU A 316 -7.63 4.51 1.88
C LEU A 316 -6.24 3.88 1.83
N LYS A 317 -5.22 4.65 2.23
CA LYS A 317 -3.88 4.12 2.46
C LYS A 317 -3.41 4.45 3.87
N ALA A 318 -2.90 3.46 4.54
CA ALA A 318 -2.24 3.62 5.83
C ALA A 318 -0.76 3.28 5.71
N THR A 319 0.08 4.01 6.43
CA THR A 319 1.53 3.81 6.45
C THR A 319 1.92 3.02 7.69
N PHE A 320 2.73 2.00 7.49
CA PHE A 320 3.27 1.12 8.53
C PHE A 320 4.79 1.17 8.50
N ALA A 321 5.43 1.28 9.66
CA ALA A 321 6.89 1.34 9.76
C ALA A 321 7.58 0.05 9.28
N ASN A 322 6.94 -1.11 9.50
CA ASN A 322 7.37 -2.43 9.05
C ASN A 322 8.83 -2.78 9.43
N ALA A 323 9.24 -2.41 10.64
CA ALA A 323 10.62 -2.62 11.09
C ALA A 323 11.05 -4.10 11.11
N ASP A 324 10.11 -4.98 11.32
CA ASP A 324 10.30 -6.44 11.36
C ASP A 324 10.02 -7.14 10.01
N MET A 325 9.73 -6.37 8.95
CA MET A 325 9.46 -6.85 7.58
C MET A 325 8.36 -7.91 7.47
N ARG A 326 7.39 -7.92 8.39
CA ARG A 326 6.26 -8.88 8.36
C ARG A 326 5.23 -8.57 7.28
N LEU A 327 5.04 -7.29 6.98
CA LEU A 327 4.18 -6.87 5.89
C LEU A 327 4.96 -6.92 4.58
N TRP A 328 4.58 -7.86 3.73
CA TRP A 328 5.24 -8.06 2.45
C TRP A 328 4.38 -7.56 1.29
N PRO A 329 4.92 -6.74 0.37
CA PRO A 329 4.17 -6.25 -0.78
C PRO A 329 3.52 -7.38 -1.58
N GLY A 330 2.25 -7.20 -1.94
CA GLY A 330 1.43 -8.19 -2.61
C GLY A 330 0.63 -9.10 -1.68
N GLN A 331 0.91 -9.11 -0.37
CA GLN A 331 0.10 -9.86 0.60
C GLN A 331 -1.20 -9.14 0.95
N PHE A 332 -2.24 -9.91 1.26
CA PHE A 332 -3.45 -9.39 1.87
C PHE A 332 -3.28 -9.31 3.39
N ALA A 333 -3.85 -8.27 3.96
CA ALA A 333 -3.92 -8.07 5.41
C ALA A 333 -5.37 -7.75 5.82
N ARG A 334 -5.82 -8.29 6.96
CA ARG A 334 -7.01 -7.78 7.62
C ARG A 334 -6.68 -6.45 8.25
N VAL A 335 -7.47 -5.45 7.93
CA VAL A 335 -7.26 -4.07 8.38
C VAL A 335 -8.40 -3.68 9.31
N THR A 336 -8.07 -3.05 10.41
CA THR A 336 -9.05 -2.44 11.32
C THR A 336 -8.72 -0.95 11.43
N LEU A 337 -9.60 -0.11 10.91
CA LEU A 337 -9.52 1.33 11.04
C LEU A 337 -10.22 1.76 12.33
N ARG A 338 -9.51 2.38 13.27
CA ARG A 338 -10.06 2.98 14.47
C ARG A 338 -10.45 4.43 14.20
N LEU A 339 -11.74 4.74 14.38
CA LEU A 339 -12.23 6.11 14.18
C LEU A 339 -12.13 6.92 15.47
N GLU A 340 -12.73 6.38 16.55
CA GLU A 340 -12.77 7.01 17.85
C GLU A 340 -12.94 5.96 18.94
N THR A 341 -12.79 6.37 20.19
CA THR A 341 -13.14 5.55 21.35
C THR A 341 -14.32 6.19 22.06
N LEU A 342 -15.46 5.51 22.05
CA LEU A 342 -16.65 5.92 22.82
C LEU A 342 -16.37 5.70 24.31
N LYS A 343 -16.08 6.79 25.03
CA LYS A 343 -15.78 6.73 26.46
C LYS A 343 -17.05 6.47 27.27
N GLY A 344 -16.97 5.49 28.19
CA GLY A 344 -18.06 5.19 29.10
C GLY A 344 -19.35 4.69 28.42
N ALA A 345 -19.24 4.02 27.27
CA ALA A 345 -20.40 3.45 26.59
C ALA A 345 -21.05 2.35 27.42
N THR A 346 -22.38 2.34 27.47
CA THR A 346 -23.14 1.26 28.14
C THR A 346 -23.15 0.04 27.25
N VAL A 347 -22.61 -1.07 27.74
CA VAL A 347 -22.54 -2.34 27.00
C VAL A 347 -23.30 -3.45 27.72
N VAL A 348 -23.91 -4.32 26.91
CA VAL A 348 -24.57 -5.54 27.38
C VAL A 348 -24.15 -6.71 26.49
N PRO A 349 -24.21 -7.97 26.98
CA PRO A 349 -24.00 -9.13 26.11
C PRO A 349 -24.98 -9.12 24.94
N THR A 350 -24.50 -9.48 23.74
CA THR A 350 -25.32 -9.53 22.52
C THR A 350 -26.57 -10.38 22.67
N GLN A 351 -26.51 -11.44 23.50
CA GLN A 351 -27.62 -12.33 23.79
C GLN A 351 -28.79 -11.65 24.52
N ALA A 352 -28.55 -10.52 25.22
CA ALA A 352 -29.57 -9.79 25.95
C ALA A 352 -30.53 -9.01 25.04
N VAL A 353 -30.06 -8.65 23.83
CA VAL A 353 -30.85 -7.87 22.86
C VAL A 353 -31.74 -8.80 22.03
N GLN A 354 -33.02 -8.50 22.00
CA GLN A 354 -34.01 -9.20 21.20
C GLN A 354 -34.57 -8.29 20.11
N THR A 355 -34.98 -8.88 19.01
CA THR A 355 -35.62 -8.15 17.90
C THR A 355 -37.11 -8.45 17.90
N GLY A 356 -37.93 -7.43 18.00
CA GLY A 356 -39.39 -7.50 17.96
C GLY A 356 -39.99 -6.75 16.78
N GLN A 357 -41.32 -6.70 16.73
CA GLN A 357 -42.04 -5.97 15.66
C GLN A 357 -41.79 -4.47 15.70
N ASP A 358 -41.63 -3.92 16.92
CA ASP A 358 -41.43 -2.47 17.17
C ASP A 358 -39.96 -2.09 17.25
N GLY A 359 -39.04 -3.02 16.92
CA GLY A 359 -37.60 -2.78 16.97
C GLY A 359 -36.85 -3.64 17.98
N GLU A 360 -35.64 -3.23 18.34
CA GLU A 360 -34.77 -3.94 19.28
C GLU A 360 -35.15 -3.57 20.74
N PHE A 361 -35.22 -4.60 21.61
CA PHE A 361 -35.56 -4.45 23.00
C PHE A 361 -34.76 -5.38 23.91
N VAL A 362 -34.76 -5.10 25.19
CA VAL A 362 -34.19 -5.96 26.23
C VAL A 362 -35.24 -6.21 27.33
N PHE A 363 -35.11 -7.31 28.03
CA PHE A 363 -35.86 -7.54 29.27
C PHE A 363 -35.02 -7.06 30.44
N LEU A 364 -35.55 -6.05 31.17
CA LEU A 364 -34.93 -5.50 32.35
C LEU A 364 -35.52 -6.21 33.58
N VAL A 365 -34.67 -6.62 34.51
CA VAL A 365 -35.09 -7.18 35.79
C VAL A 365 -35.21 -6.08 36.83
N ASN A 366 -36.40 -5.86 37.34
CA ASN A 366 -36.69 -4.92 38.37
C ASN A 366 -36.30 -5.42 39.76
N SER A 367 -36.23 -4.52 40.76
CA SER A 367 -35.91 -4.84 42.15
C SER A 367 -36.90 -5.79 42.83
N ASP A 368 -38.14 -5.90 42.29
CA ASP A 368 -39.22 -6.80 42.76
C ASP A 368 -39.19 -8.17 42.09
N SER A 369 -38.12 -8.47 41.31
CA SER A 369 -37.93 -9.69 40.51
C SER A 369 -38.99 -9.85 39.41
N THR A 370 -39.58 -8.77 38.92
CA THR A 370 -40.37 -8.75 37.68
C THR A 370 -39.53 -8.33 36.49
N VAL A 371 -39.94 -8.70 35.28
CA VAL A 371 -39.28 -8.24 34.05
C VAL A 371 -40.14 -7.23 33.31
N ASP A 372 -39.48 -6.18 32.80
CA ASP A 372 -40.08 -5.21 31.91
C ASP A 372 -39.42 -5.28 30.56
N GLN A 373 -40.21 -5.16 29.49
CA GLN A 373 -39.71 -4.99 28.15
C GLN A 373 -39.34 -3.54 27.90
N ARG A 374 -38.07 -3.24 27.57
CA ARG A 374 -37.63 -1.89 27.33
C ARG A 374 -37.03 -1.81 25.92
N ALA A 375 -37.57 -0.90 25.09
CA ALA A 375 -37.02 -0.60 23.79
C ALA A 375 -35.64 0.04 23.94
N VAL A 376 -34.69 -0.40 23.12
CA VAL A 376 -33.31 0.07 23.15
C VAL A 376 -32.87 0.48 21.76
N SER A 377 -31.98 1.47 21.70
CA SER A 377 -31.29 1.85 20.49
C SER A 377 -29.90 1.21 20.53
N VAL A 378 -29.70 0.22 19.69
CA VAL A 378 -28.44 -0.50 19.57
C VAL A 378 -27.46 0.30 18.74
N GLY A 379 -26.20 0.35 19.19
CA GLY A 379 -25.07 0.93 18.50
C GLY A 379 -24.16 -0.13 17.88
N GLN A 380 -22.87 0.04 18.07
CA GLN A 380 -21.86 -0.89 17.54
C GLN A 380 -21.95 -2.25 18.24
N ARG A 381 -21.91 -3.30 17.44
CA ARG A 381 -21.82 -4.69 17.92
C ARG A 381 -20.36 -5.11 17.94
N MET A 382 -19.91 -5.64 19.05
CA MET A 382 -18.65 -6.34 19.25
C MET A 382 -18.93 -7.86 19.29
N ASN A 383 -17.89 -8.69 19.35
CA ASN A 383 -18.06 -10.15 19.28
C ASN A 383 -19.16 -10.67 20.23
N ASP A 384 -19.05 -10.38 21.53
CA ASP A 384 -19.95 -10.90 22.57
C ASP A 384 -20.77 -9.79 23.24
N GLU A 385 -20.48 -8.54 23.00
CA GLU A 385 -21.12 -7.37 23.63
C GLU A 385 -21.66 -6.42 22.56
N VAL A 386 -22.65 -5.64 22.95
CA VAL A 386 -23.26 -4.61 22.10
C VAL A 386 -23.40 -3.31 22.87
N VAL A 387 -23.09 -2.21 22.21
CA VAL A 387 -23.26 -0.86 22.75
C VAL A 387 -24.73 -0.48 22.69
N ILE A 388 -25.28 0.02 23.79
CA ILE A 388 -26.63 0.57 23.83
C ILE A 388 -26.54 2.09 23.90
N ASN A 389 -26.98 2.73 22.81
CA ASN A 389 -26.99 4.20 22.72
C ASN A 389 -28.07 4.86 23.56
N LYS A 390 -29.25 4.23 23.65
CA LYS A 390 -30.40 4.74 24.42
C LYS A 390 -31.22 3.58 24.98
N GLY A 391 -31.85 3.80 26.14
CA GLY A 391 -32.79 2.84 26.72
C GLY A 391 -32.30 2.10 27.96
N LEU A 392 -31.01 2.03 28.23
CA LEU A 392 -30.43 1.42 29.42
C LEU A 392 -29.53 2.41 30.17
N ARG A 393 -29.43 2.17 31.49
CA ARG A 393 -28.48 2.87 32.38
C ARG A 393 -27.41 1.88 32.83
N PRO A 394 -26.21 2.35 33.11
CA PRO A 394 -25.19 1.52 33.75
C PRO A 394 -25.72 0.98 35.09
N GLY A 395 -25.51 -0.33 35.29
CA GLY A 395 -26.02 -1.04 36.47
C GLY A 395 -27.39 -1.69 36.29
N ASP A 396 -28.11 -1.43 35.20
CA ASP A 396 -29.35 -2.14 34.87
C ASP A 396 -29.08 -3.62 34.69
N VAL A 397 -29.95 -4.48 35.22
CA VAL A 397 -29.83 -5.96 35.09
C VAL A 397 -30.69 -6.43 33.91
N VAL A 398 -30.08 -7.00 32.92
CA VAL A 398 -30.74 -7.50 31.69
C VAL A 398 -30.71 -9.00 31.61
N VAL A 399 -31.76 -9.60 31.04
CA VAL A 399 -31.88 -11.05 30.86
C VAL A 399 -31.06 -11.46 29.62
N THR A 400 -30.22 -12.48 29.78
CA THR A 400 -29.39 -13.03 28.69
C THR A 400 -29.89 -14.41 28.19
N GLU A 401 -30.54 -15.18 29.04
CA GLU A 401 -31.10 -16.48 28.66
C GLU A 401 -32.50 -16.67 29.30
N GLY A 402 -33.36 -17.39 28.60
CA GLY A 402 -34.73 -17.68 29.06
C GLY A 402 -35.81 -16.75 28.54
N GLN A 403 -35.44 -15.81 27.64
CA GLN A 403 -36.33 -14.74 27.14
C GLN A 403 -37.57 -15.22 26.40
N LEU A 404 -37.52 -16.39 25.71
CA LEU A 404 -38.61 -16.92 24.89
C LEU A 404 -39.94 -17.18 25.64
N ARG A 405 -39.89 -17.19 26.96
CA ARG A 405 -41.04 -17.44 27.83
C ARG A 405 -41.42 -16.25 28.70
N LEU A 406 -40.77 -15.13 28.45
CA LEU A 406 -41.01 -13.92 29.26
C LEU A 406 -42.05 -13.02 28.60
N GLU A 407 -42.97 -12.54 29.42
CA GLU A 407 -43.91 -11.47 29.12
C GLU A 407 -43.70 -10.33 30.14
N PRO A 408 -43.97 -9.11 29.79
CA PRO A 408 -43.88 -8.00 30.75
C PRO A 408 -44.64 -8.24 32.01
N GLY A 409 -44.04 -8.04 33.18
CA GLY A 409 -44.64 -8.24 34.50
C GLY A 409 -44.48 -9.68 35.06
N VAL A 410 -43.89 -10.61 34.36
CA VAL A 410 -43.64 -11.98 34.87
C VAL A 410 -42.52 -11.93 35.91
N ARG A 411 -42.73 -12.71 37.00
CA ARG A 411 -41.69 -12.90 38.04
C ARG A 411 -40.62 -13.87 37.53
N VAL A 412 -39.39 -13.53 37.72
CA VAL A 412 -38.19 -14.32 37.35
C VAL A 412 -37.39 -14.70 38.59
N VAL A 413 -36.71 -15.81 38.49
CA VAL A 413 -35.70 -16.26 39.45
C VAL A 413 -34.37 -16.20 38.76
N VAL A 414 -33.47 -15.34 39.21
CA VAL A 414 -32.13 -15.23 38.66
C VAL A 414 -31.35 -16.49 39.00
N SER A 415 -31.03 -17.27 38.00
CA SER A 415 -30.11 -18.39 38.10
C SER A 415 -28.70 -17.93 37.88
N ASN A 416 -27.89 -17.86 38.93
CA ASN A 416 -26.46 -17.56 38.80
C ASN A 416 -25.79 -18.77 38.11
N GLY A 417 -25.78 -18.73 36.82
CA GLY A 417 -25.04 -19.46 35.83
C GLY A 417 -24.36 -20.79 36.18
N ASN A 418 -25.08 -21.89 35.95
CA ASN A 418 -24.50 -23.08 35.33
C ASN A 418 -25.62 -23.85 34.60
N PRO A 419 -25.75 -23.85 33.28
CA PRO A 419 -26.81 -24.54 32.55
C PRO A 419 -26.68 -26.07 32.54
N GLY A 420 -25.89 -26.66 33.44
CA GLY A 420 -25.66 -28.12 33.53
C GLY A 420 -26.13 -28.81 34.80
N ALA A 421 -26.67 -28.09 35.81
CA ALA A 421 -27.14 -28.72 37.02
C ALA A 421 -28.68 -28.89 36.96
N GLY A 422 -29.13 -30.05 36.49
CA GLY A 422 -30.50 -30.48 36.66
C GLY A 422 -30.90 -30.51 38.15
N PRO A 423 -32.22 -30.38 38.51
CA PRO A 423 -32.68 -30.30 39.89
C PRO A 423 -32.23 -31.53 40.69
N PRO A 424 -31.87 -31.36 41.99
CA PRO A 424 -31.44 -32.47 42.81
C PRO A 424 -32.63 -33.43 42.97
N GLY A 425 -32.55 -34.55 42.24
CA GLY A 425 -33.49 -35.63 42.33
C GLY A 425 -33.47 -36.26 43.71
N ALA A 426 -34.63 -36.27 44.35
CA ALA A 426 -34.92 -36.91 45.61
C ALA A 426 -34.38 -38.33 45.65
N GLY A 427 -33.56 -38.58 46.67
CA GLY A 427 -33.05 -39.91 46.97
C GLY A 427 -34.15 -40.90 47.24
N ARG A 428 -34.10 -42.07 46.60
CA ARG A 428 -34.69 -43.28 47.08
C ARG A 428 -33.67 -44.39 47.13
N GLY A 429 -33.35 -44.77 48.36
CA GLY A 429 -32.55 -45.93 48.65
C GLY A 429 -33.28 -47.22 48.34
N ALA A 430 -32.56 -48.22 47.88
CA ALA A 430 -32.85 -49.64 48.10
C ALA A 430 -31.54 -50.42 47.82
N ARG A 431 -30.98 -50.93 48.84
CA ARG A 431 -30.66 -52.31 49.24
C ARG A 431 -30.58 -53.34 48.07
N GLY A 432 -29.46 -54.03 48.04
CA GLY A 432 -29.53 -55.43 47.65
C GLY A 432 -28.27 -55.96 46.97
N ARG A 433 -27.38 -56.49 47.77
CA ARG A 433 -26.80 -57.85 47.67
C ARG A 433 -26.20 -58.35 46.34
N GLY A 434 -24.93 -58.56 46.34
CA GLY A 434 -24.40 -59.95 46.32
C GLY A 434 -24.00 -60.46 44.94
N GLY A 435 -22.72 -60.82 44.77
CA GLY A 435 -22.33 -61.68 43.67
C GLY A 435 -20.81 -61.67 43.40
N ARG A 436 -20.16 -62.68 44.00
CA ARG A 436 -18.78 -63.13 43.81
C ARG A 436 -18.49 -63.65 42.39
N GLY A 437 -17.21 -63.57 42.02
CA GLY A 437 -16.60 -64.41 41.00
C GLY A 437 -15.68 -63.54 40.15
N GLY A 438 -14.39 -63.58 40.13
CA GLY A 438 -13.51 -64.76 40.12
C GLY A 438 -13.01 -64.94 38.69
N GLY A 439 -11.78 -64.68 38.42
CA GLY A 439 -11.20 -64.98 37.12
C GLY A 439 -9.82 -64.36 36.86
N ARG A 440 -8.84 -65.11 37.17
CA ARG A 440 -7.42 -65.01 36.86
C ARG A 440 -7.10 -65.17 35.37
N GLY A 441 -5.96 -64.58 34.95
CA GLY A 441 -5.21 -64.99 33.75
C GLY A 441 -4.36 -63.85 33.27
N ARG A 442 -3.09 -63.74 33.64
CA ARG A 442 -1.87 -64.25 33.00
C ARG A 442 -1.90 -63.98 31.49
N GLY A 443 -1.00 -63.18 30.89
CA GLY A 443 0.44 -63.33 30.85
C GLY A 443 0.83 -63.02 29.42
N GLY A 444 1.98 -62.55 29.15
CA GLY A 444 2.54 -62.60 27.81
C GLY A 444 3.44 -61.43 27.49
N ALA A 445 4.71 -61.61 27.79
CA ALA A 445 5.85 -60.90 27.33
C ALA A 445 6.22 -61.23 25.85
N GLY A 446 7.00 -60.37 25.23
CA GLY A 446 7.68 -60.59 23.96
C GLY A 446 8.01 -59.25 23.34
N ASP A 447 9.09 -58.62 23.51
CA ASP A 447 10.49 -58.88 23.17
C ASP A 447 10.72 -58.99 21.65
N GLY A 448 11.76 -58.30 21.21
CA GLY A 448 12.38 -58.38 19.90
C GLY A 448 12.17 -57.13 19.03
N GLY A 449 13.14 -56.26 18.72
CA GLY A 449 14.53 -56.51 18.48
C GLY A 449 14.90 -56.14 17.05
N GLY A 450 15.89 -55.30 16.91
CA GLY A 450 16.73 -55.23 15.70
C GLY A 450 16.27 -54.22 14.63
N GLY A 451 16.98 -53.23 14.19
CA GLY A 451 18.38 -53.26 13.79
C GLY A 451 18.52 -52.81 12.35
N GLY A 452 19.43 -51.91 12.13
CA GLY A 452 20.18 -51.89 10.89
C GLY A 452 19.86 -50.72 9.96
N ARG A 453 20.67 -49.67 9.93
CA ARG A 453 21.90 -49.44 9.12
C ARG A 453 21.67 -49.07 7.67
N GLN A 454 22.27 -47.88 7.36
CA GLN A 454 23.03 -47.51 6.15
C GLN A 454 22.22 -47.30 4.87
N GLY A 455 22.37 -46.27 4.10
CA GLY A 455 23.46 -45.42 3.69
C GLY A 455 23.23 -45.02 2.25
N ALA A 456 23.70 -43.93 1.92
CA ALA A 456 24.12 -43.28 0.70
C ALA A 456 23.53 -41.89 0.53
#